data_4eb9431d4c827a81bba22391b999461e
#
_entry.id   4eb9431d4c827a81bba22391b999461e
#
_cell.length_a   1.000
_cell.length_b   1.000
_cell.length_c   1.000
_cell.angle_alpha   90.00
_cell.angle_beta   90.00
_cell.angle_gamma   90.00
#
_symmetry.space_group_name_H-M   'P 1'
#
loop_
_entity.id
_entity.type
_entity.pdbx_description
1 polymer ?
#
loop_
_entity_poly.entity_id
_entity_poly.type
_entity_poly.pdbx_seq_one_letter_code
_entity_poly.pdbx_strand_id
1 'polypeptide(L)'
;MRRIYSFLIILLMMSAIPAFAQKGGVIKSRIVSTDNTPLQGAIVSVVGTSSSAISDENGNFELTTDQRKGTLRIVANGYYTREYPLKKRVIPREIVLVPDNFSYYAGTTQYPFYSERRDTRSAINASLDRRDMKNSISADLAWQDGISGLQVVKKSGMPGEGAFFNLRGIHTLVADNAPLLVINGIPYFYNSDVSNVINGYSRDALFGYNANDIKSITALKGAEAAMYGSLGSNGVILIETQQATSDNLNTRISFTGNYGVSLAQNAIPSLDATQYRSYLQDIGMTRYSSAADLRNDYPFLNPGRNAYSYLFDNNIDWNKEITRSAFVTDNVFRIEGGDEIAKYNISLGYTNEGGIVDNTSSQRFHTLINSDVMVSRWVDIFTNVNLAYITSDLQEQGMKYETNPLLAATFMMPNLYPYTRESNGNLLSSYATYNSWNVNKNPVFAYDNVSNPLALVNTVEADDKIYDVNVRAGLNWRPTENWTITGMVNIYYDYTEESLFVPGVTDQAIVPQLYGTGFNYVSKGVRKLSSY
;
A
#
# COMPACT_ATOMS: atom_id res chain seq x y z
N MET A 1 -9.46 2.45 28.25
CA MET A 1 -10.65 1.83 27.68
C MET A 1 -11.96 2.55 28.03
N ARG A 2 -12.29 2.90 29.28
CA ARG A 2 -13.57 3.58 29.61
C ARG A 2 -13.81 4.96 28.95
N ARG A 3 -12.79 5.73 28.63
CA ARG A 3 -12.91 7.06 27.99
C ARG A 3 -13.15 7.00 26.46
N ILE A 4 -12.79 5.90 25.79
CA ILE A 4 -13.01 5.70 24.35
C ILE A 4 -14.48 5.35 24.08
N TYR A 5 -15.11 4.58 24.95
CA TYR A 5 -16.53 4.25 24.83
C TYR A 5 -17.45 5.48 25.00
N SER A 6 -17.06 6.45 25.83
CA SER A 6 -17.83 7.69 25.99
C SER A 6 -17.80 8.56 24.73
N PHE A 7 -16.69 8.57 23.99
CA PHE A 7 -16.57 9.32 22.74
C PHE A 7 -17.39 8.69 21.59
N LEU A 8 -17.41 7.36 21.52
CA LEU A 8 -18.22 6.61 20.55
C LEU A 8 -19.73 6.78 20.77
N ILE A 9 -20.17 6.85 22.03
CA ILE A 9 -21.60 7.05 22.38
C ILE A 9 -22.05 8.48 22.06
N ILE A 10 -21.19 9.47 22.20
CA ILE A 10 -21.51 10.86 21.82
C ILE A 10 -21.63 11.01 20.31
N LEU A 11 -20.81 10.30 19.53
CA LEU A 11 -20.89 10.29 18.07
C LEU A 11 -22.18 9.60 17.56
N LEU A 12 -22.64 8.58 18.29
CA LEU A 12 -23.89 7.84 17.93
C LEU A 12 -25.16 8.61 18.31
N MET A 13 -25.11 9.50 19.30
CA MET A 13 -26.27 10.30 19.73
C MET A 13 -26.54 11.54 18.84
N MET A 14 -25.61 11.94 17.97
CA MET A 14 -25.83 13.05 17.02
C MET A 14 -26.67 12.69 15.79
N SER A 15 -27.07 11.44 15.61
CA SER A 15 -27.78 10.98 14.41
C SER A 15 -29.32 10.95 14.51
N ALA A 16 -29.91 11.41 15.59
CA ALA A 16 -31.36 11.38 15.77
C ALA A 16 -31.97 12.78 15.79
N ILE A 17 -32.12 13.40 14.61
CA ILE A 17 -32.97 14.61 14.46
C ILE A 17 -34.29 14.19 13.80
N PRO A 18 -35.44 14.41 14.42
CA PRO A 18 -36.72 14.07 13.81
C PRO A 18 -37.04 15.00 12.64
N ALA A 19 -37.31 14.40 11.47
CA ALA A 19 -37.79 15.14 10.30
C ALA A 19 -39.24 15.57 10.48
N PHE A 20 -39.50 16.88 10.53
CA PHE A 20 -40.85 17.44 10.43
C PHE A 20 -41.27 17.49 8.96
N ALA A 21 -42.29 16.73 8.58
CA ALA A 21 -42.89 16.77 7.25
C ALA A 21 -43.69 18.05 7.06
N GLN A 22 -43.21 18.99 6.26
CA GLN A 22 -43.95 20.14 5.76
C GLN A 22 -44.52 19.83 4.37
N LYS A 23 -45.72 20.39 4.03
CA LYS A 23 -46.34 20.24 2.71
C LYS A 23 -45.51 20.93 1.64
N GLY A 24 -44.75 20.19 0.88
CA GLY A 24 -43.93 20.66 -0.22
C GLY A 24 -44.72 20.96 -1.49
N GLY A 25 -44.22 21.87 -2.29
CA GLY A 25 -44.71 22.06 -3.66
C GLY A 25 -43.85 21.29 -4.65
N VAL A 26 -44.48 20.85 -5.73
CA VAL A 26 -43.87 20.03 -6.76
C VAL A 26 -43.34 20.89 -7.91
N ILE A 27 -42.12 20.62 -8.36
CA ILE A 27 -41.47 21.21 -9.53
C ILE A 27 -41.32 20.10 -10.57
N LYS A 28 -41.80 20.36 -11.80
CA LYS A 28 -41.67 19.40 -12.92
C LYS A 28 -41.00 20.09 -14.09
N SER A 29 -40.05 19.40 -14.71
CA SER A 29 -39.40 19.83 -15.94
C SER A 29 -38.75 18.63 -16.65
N ARG A 30 -38.17 18.88 -17.81
CA ARG A 30 -37.47 17.89 -18.63
C ARG A 30 -36.02 18.32 -18.81
N ILE A 31 -35.10 17.36 -18.76
CA ILE A 31 -33.67 17.59 -18.98
C ILE A 31 -33.28 16.96 -20.32
N VAL A 32 -32.64 17.75 -21.15
CA VAL A 32 -32.18 17.31 -22.48
C VAL A 32 -30.74 17.76 -22.73
N SER A 33 -30.04 17.07 -23.64
CA SER A 33 -28.75 17.50 -24.15
C SER A 33 -28.91 18.60 -25.22
N THR A 34 -27.82 19.19 -25.66
CA THR A 34 -27.79 20.21 -26.73
C THR A 34 -28.32 19.72 -28.09
N ASP A 35 -28.32 18.41 -28.30
CA ASP A 35 -28.90 17.73 -29.47
C ASP A 35 -30.36 17.29 -29.29
N ASN A 36 -30.98 17.75 -28.20
CA ASN A 36 -32.38 17.48 -27.83
C ASN A 36 -32.64 16.01 -27.40
N THR A 37 -31.59 15.23 -27.15
CA THR A 37 -31.75 13.89 -26.57
C THR A 37 -32.13 13.97 -25.10
N PRO A 38 -33.11 13.17 -24.62
CA PRO A 38 -33.49 13.16 -23.20
C PRO A 38 -32.36 12.57 -22.35
N LEU A 39 -32.12 13.17 -21.19
CA LEU A 39 -31.09 12.73 -20.26
C LEU A 39 -31.70 11.97 -19.09
N GLN A 40 -31.54 10.65 -19.09
CA GLN A 40 -31.89 9.76 -18.00
C GLN A 40 -30.83 9.84 -16.91
N GLY A 41 -31.24 9.77 -15.63
CA GLY A 41 -30.31 9.67 -14.50
C GLY A 41 -29.68 11.01 -14.09
N ALA A 42 -30.10 12.12 -14.65
CA ALA A 42 -29.68 13.45 -14.20
C ALA A 42 -30.26 13.74 -12.82
N ILE A 43 -29.40 14.20 -11.91
CA ILE A 43 -29.75 14.53 -10.54
C ILE A 43 -30.12 16.01 -10.46
N VAL A 44 -31.30 16.29 -9.90
CA VAL A 44 -31.81 17.62 -9.67
C VAL A 44 -31.97 17.84 -8.18
N SER A 45 -31.29 18.83 -7.62
CA SER A 45 -31.32 19.14 -6.19
C SER A 45 -31.57 20.63 -5.94
N VAL A 46 -32.14 20.97 -4.78
CA VAL A 46 -32.19 22.34 -4.29
C VAL A 46 -31.01 22.54 -3.33
N VAL A 47 -30.11 23.43 -3.71
CA VAL A 47 -28.89 23.70 -2.94
C VAL A 47 -29.22 24.07 -1.50
N GLY A 48 -28.58 23.38 -0.55
CA GLY A 48 -28.79 23.60 0.89
C GLY A 48 -30.05 22.95 1.47
N THR A 49 -30.63 21.97 0.77
CA THR A 49 -31.76 21.17 1.24
C THR A 49 -31.58 19.71 0.89
N SER A 50 -32.33 18.82 1.54
CA SER A 50 -32.41 17.40 1.18
C SER A 50 -33.35 17.10 0.01
N SER A 51 -33.93 18.12 -0.61
CA SER A 51 -34.87 17.95 -1.73
C SER A 51 -34.13 17.62 -3.01
N SER A 52 -34.31 16.41 -3.53
CA SER A 52 -33.68 15.94 -4.77
C SER A 52 -34.61 15.00 -5.56
N ALA A 53 -34.34 14.88 -6.86
CA ALA A 53 -35.01 13.99 -7.78
C ALA A 53 -34.08 13.53 -8.87
N ILE A 54 -34.41 12.40 -9.54
CA ILE A 54 -33.64 11.84 -10.66
C ILE A 54 -34.54 11.85 -11.89
N SER A 55 -33.99 12.20 -13.06
CA SER A 55 -34.72 12.19 -14.32
C SER A 55 -34.95 10.75 -14.83
N ASP A 56 -36.14 10.52 -15.40
CA ASP A 56 -36.57 9.27 -16.01
C ASP A 56 -35.97 9.05 -17.43
N GLU A 57 -36.35 7.97 -18.10
CA GLU A 57 -35.90 7.62 -19.45
C GLU A 57 -36.23 8.70 -20.50
N ASN A 58 -37.25 9.51 -20.26
CA ASN A 58 -37.67 10.61 -21.13
C ASN A 58 -37.06 11.96 -20.71
N GLY A 59 -36.18 11.95 -19.70
CA GLY A 59 -35.55 13.14 -19.14
C GLY A 59 -36.44 13.90 -18.18
N ASN A 60 -37.65 13.44 -17.86
CA ASN A 60 -38.56 14.17 -16.96
C ASN A 60 -38.18 13.93 -15.50
N PHE A 61 -38.33 14.95 -14.69
CA PHE A 61 -38.20 14.84 -13.23
C PHE A 61 -39.33 15.52 -12.49
N GLU A 62 -39.58 15.03 -11.28
CA GLU A 62 -40.55 15.59 -10.36
C GLU A 62 -39.89 15.79 -8.99
N LEU A 63 -39.66 17.05 -8.62
CA LEU A 63 -38.97 17.42 -7.39
C LEU A 63 -39.95 18.03 -6.39
N THR A 64 -40.09 17.42 -5.23
CA THR A 64 -40.88 17.98 -4.12
C THR A 64 -39.97 18.80 -3.21
N THR A 65 -40.32 20.08 -3.01
CA THR A 65 -39.51 20.96 -2.15
C THR A 65 -40.40 22.00 -1.45
N ASP A 66 -40.02 22.33 -0.23
CA ASP A 66 -40.69 23.41 0.55
C ASP A 66 -40.18 24.80 0.17
N GLN A 67 -39.01 24.84 -0.51
CA GLN A 67 -38.40 26.11 -0.89
C GLN A 67 -39.14 26.79 -2.02
N ARG A 68 -39.43 28.08 -1.85
CA ARG A 68 -40.00 28.96 -2.89
C ARG A 68 -38.95 29.77 -3.63
N LYS A 69 -37.75 29.90 -3.03
CA LYS A 69 -36.60 30.62 -3.58
C LYS A 69 -35.34 29.79 -3.24
N GLY A 70 -34.37 29.81 -4.09
CA GLY A 70 -33.10 29.06 -3.91
C GLY A 70 -32.41 28.87 -5.25
N THR A 71 -31.48 27.97 -5.28
CA THR A 71 -30.78 27.54 -6.50
C THR A 71 -31.09 26.08 -6.74
N LEU A 72 -31.56 25.74 -7.92
CA LEU A 72 -31.73 24.39 -8.40
C LEU A 72 -30.42 24.00 -9.08
N ARG A 73 -29.78 22.94 -8.62
CA ARG A 73 -28.57 22.38 -9.22
C ARG A 73 -28.92 21.11 -9.96
N ILE A 74 -28.40 20.98 -11.19
CA ILE A 74 -28.64 19.84 -12.07
C ILE A 74 -27.27 19.25 -12.46
N VAL A 75 -27.09 17.98 -12.17
CA VAL A 75 -25.86 17.24 -12.43
C VAL A 75 -26.18 16.00 -13.27
N ALA A 76 -25.47 15.79 -14.36
CA ALA A 76 -25.55 14.58 -15.15
C ALA A 76 -24.15 14.14 -15.57
N ASN A 77 -23.91 12.83 -15.58
CA ASN A 77 -22.62 12.30 -15.94
C ASN A 77 -22.26 12.63 -17.40
N GLY A 78 -21.09 13.22 -17.61
CA GLY A 78 -20.64 13.68 -18.93
C GLY A 78 -21.20 15.05 -19.37
N TYR A 79 -21.80 15.81 -18.46
CA TYR A 79 -22.36 17.13 -18.72
C TYR A 79 -21.90 18.17 -17.72
N TYR A 80 -21.81 19.43 -18.14
CA TYR A 80 -21.54 20.54 -17.20
C TYR A 80 -22.69 20.72 -16.23
N THR A 81 -22.37 20.83 -14.94
CA THR A 81 -23.36 21.17 -13.90
C THR A 81 -24.02 22.48 -14.22
N ARG A 82 -25.34 22.53 -14.15
CA ARG A 82 -26.13 23.73 -14.42
C ARG A 82 -26.90 24.15 -13.21
N GLU A 83 -26.85 25.44 -12.88
CA GLU A 83 -27.61 26.03 -11.79
C GLU A 83 -28.69 26.98 -12.31
N TYR A 84 -29.87 26.86 -11.73
CA TYR A 84 -31.00 27.70 -12.05
C TYR A 84 -31.54 28.40 -10.80
N PRO A 85 -31.78 29.73 -10.84
CA PRO A 85 -32.42 30.42 -9.72
C PRO A 85 -33.88 30.01 -9.62
N LEU A 86 -34.27 29.45 -8.49
CA LEU A 86 -35.62 29.06 -8.18
C LEU A 86 -36.41 30.32 -7.72
N LYS A 87 -37.28 30.83 -8.56
CA LYS A 87 -38.16 31.97 -8.25
C LYS A 87 -39.61 31.49 -8.20
N LYS A 88 -40.20 31.43 -7.01
CA LYS A 88 -41.60 30.97 -6.81
C LYS A 88 -41.90 29.58 -7.41
N ARG A 89 -40.90 28.69 -7.42
CA ARG A 89 -40.93 27.33 -8.03
C ARG A 89 -41.18 27.33 -9.56
N VAL A 90 -40.92 28.45 -10.23
CA VAL A 90 -41.01 28.52 -11.70
C VAL A 90 -39.66 28.25 -12.30
N ILE A 91 -39.57 27.24 -13.15
CA ILE A 91 -38.40 26.86 -13.95
C ILE A 91 -38.84 26.68 -15.41
N PRO A 92 -37.89 26.66 -16.37
CA PRO A 92 -38.18 26.33 -17.76
C PRO A 92 -38.83 24.95 -17.87
N ARG A 93 -39.68 24.75 -18.89
CA ARG A 93 -40.28 23.44 -19.18
C ARG A 93 -39.24 22.41 -19.59
N GLU A 94 -38.14 22.91 -20.13
CA GLU A 94 -37.01 22.09 -20.62
C GLU A 94 -35.71 22.76 -20.21
N ILE A 95 -34.79 21.96 -19.70
CA ILE A 95 -33.47 22.40 -19.23
C ILE A 95 -32.43 21.69 -20.10
N VAL A 96 -31.66 22.48 -20.85
CA VAL A 96 -30.61 21.94 -21.74
C VAL A 96 -29.32 21.87 -20.97
N LEU A 97 -28.69 20.69 -20.90
CA LEU A 97 -27.33 20.52 -20.41
C LEU A 97 -26.34 20.47 -21.59
N VAL A 98 -25.19 21.06 -21.39
CA VAL A 98 -24.11 21.07 -22.36
C VAL A 98 -23.19 19.88 -22.08
N PRO A 99 -22.91 18.99 -23.07
CA PRO A 99 -21.97 17.91 -22.90
C PRO A 99 -20.61 18.44 -22.48
N ASP A 100 -20.01 17.80 -21.49
CA ASP A 100 -18.63 18.08 -21.10
C ASP A 100 -17.70 17.19 -21.94
N ASN A 101 -17.38 17.63 -23.14
CA ASN A 101 -16.46 16.94 -24.04
C ASN A 101 -15.01 16.92 -23.50
N PHE A 102 -14.75 17.65 -22.42
CA PHE A 102 -13.45 17.74 -21.77
C PHE A 102 -13.43 17.11 -20.37
N SER A 103 -14.46 16.33 -20.00
CA SER A 103 -14.58 15.73 -18.67
C SER A 103 -13.37 14.89 -18.28
N TYR A 104 -12.67 14.31 -19.26
CA TYR A 104 -11.41 13.60 -19.04
C TYR A 104 -10.34 14.52 -18.43
N TYR A 105 -10.35 15.82 -18.76
CA TYR A 105 -9.41 16.82 -18.25
C TYR A 105 -10.00 17.70 -17.14
N ALA A 106 -11.30 17.64 -16.91
CA ALA A 106 -12.03 18.54 -16.04
C ALA A 106 -11.95 18.21 -14.54
N GLY A 107 -11.18 17.20 -14.15
CA GLY A 107 -10.92 16.92 -12.74
C GLY A 107 -10.27 18.12 -12.05
N THR A 108 -10.66 18.36 -10.79
CA THR A 108 -9.99 19.35 -9.93
C THR A 108 -8.90 18.65 -9.12
N THR A 109 -7.81 19.34 -8.84
CA THR A 109 -6.84 18.94 -7.83
C THR A 109 -6.98 19.85 -6.62
N GLN A 110 -7.02 19.23 -5.45
CA GLN A 110 -7.04 19.92 -4.18
C GLN A 110 -5.62 20.25 -3.74
N TYR A 111 -5.33 21.54 -3.59
CA TYR A 111 -4.15 22.06 -2.93
C TYR A 111 -4.51 22.42 -1.48
N PRO A 112 -3.56 22.71 -0.59
CA PRO A 112 -3.86 23.07 0.80
C PRO A 112 -4.79 24.26 0.96
N PHE A 113 -4.74 25.22 0.03
CA PHE A 113 -5.44 26.51 0.16
C PHE A 113 -6.42 26.80 -0.97
N TYR A 114 -6.44 26.01 -2.06
CA TYR A 114 -7.33 26.20 -3.19
C TYR A 114 -7.49 24.90 -3.97
N SER A 115 -8.49 24.86 -4.84
CA SER A 115 -8.65 23.82 -5.84
C SER A 115 -8.47 24.39 -7.23
N GLU A 116 -7.80 23.68 -8.11
CA GLU A 116 -7.58 24.08 -9.49
C GLU A 116 -8.03 23.00 -10.45
N ARG A 117 -8.61 23.42 -11.58
CA ARG A 117 -8.98 22.50 -12.66
C ARG A 117 -7.72 21.95 -13.31
N ARG A 118 -7.74 20.67 -13.66
CA ARG A 118 -6.58 19.99 -14.29
C ARG A 118 -6.24 20.53 -15.66
N ASP A 119 -7.22 21.04 -16.40
CA ASP A 119 -7.05 21.64 -17.72
C ASP A 119 -6.33 23.01 -17.71
N THR A 120 -6.31 23.69 -16.58
CA THR A 120 -5.63 25.00 -16.42
C THR A 120 -4.20 24.89 -15.90
N ARG A 121 -3.74 23.67 -15.59
CA ARG A 121 -2.42 23.46 -15.01
C ARG A 121 -1.29 23.57 -16.00
N SER A 122 -0.11 23.82 -15.44
CA SER A 122 1.15 23.65 -16.14
C SER A 122 1.29 22.20 -16.67
N ALA A 123 1.69 22.06 -17.93
CA ALA A 123 1.96 20.75 -18.56
C ALA A 123 3.10 19.96 -17.87
N ILE A 124 3.79 20.56 -16.90
CA ILE A 124 4.87 19.92 -16.14
C ILE A 124 4.34 18.89 -15.14
N ASN A 125 3.15 19.13 -14.55
CA ASN A 125 2.55 18.22 -13.58
C ASN A 125 1.89 17.02 -14.26
N ALA A 126 1.88 15.89 -13.57
CA ALA A 126 1.24 14.67 -14.05
C ALA A 126 0.20 14.21 -13.03
N SER A 127 -0.94 13.74 -13.51
CA SER A 127 -2.02 13.20 -12.68
C SER A 127 -2.45 11.83 -13.18
N LEU A 128 -2.84 10.98 -12.27
CA LEU A 128 -3.33 9.63 -12.52
C LEU A 128 -4.62 9.41 -11.73
N ASP A 129 -5.70 9.05 -12.41
CA ASP A 129 -6.96 8.71 -11.75
C ASP A 129 -7.03 7.22 -11.43
N ARG A 130 -7.92 6.83 -10.49
CA ARG A 130 -8.06 5.44 -10.04
C ARG A 130 -8.23 4.44 -11.19
N ARG A 131 -9.00 4.78 -12.20
CA ARG A 131 -9.25 3.91 -13.38
C ARG A 131 -8.00 3.62 -14.21
N ASP A 132 -7.00 4.52 -14.14
CA ASP A 132 -5.76 4.43 -14.90
C ASP A 132 -4.62 3.83 -14.05
N MET A 133 -4.88 3.61 -12.75
CA MET A 133 -3.93 2.96 -11.85
C MET A 133 -3.89 1.45 -12.11
N LYS A 134 -2.70 0.87 -11.94
CA LYS A 134 -2.55 -0.58 -11.96
C LYS A 134 -3.35 -1.20 -10.82
N ASN A 135 -3.92 -2.37 -11.07
CA ASN A 135 -4.50 -3.17 -10.02
C ASN A 135 -3.35 -3.79 -9.21
N SER A 136 -3.08 -3.24 -8.03
CA SER A 136 -2.01 -3.65 -7.14
C SER A 136 -2.53 -3.73 -5.70
N ILE A 137 -1.96 -4.64 -4.94
CA ILE A 137 -2.24 -4.78 -3.51
C ILE A 137 -1.57 -3.68 -2.71
N SER A 138 -0.34 -3.34 -3.09
CA SER A 138 0.42 -2.24 -2.54
C SER A 138 -0.01 -0.94 -3.22
N ALA A 139 -0.39 0.07 -2.43
CA ALA A 139 -0.87 1.34 -2.94
C ALA A 139 0.21 2.09 -3.72
N ASP A 140 1.46 1.95 -3.33
CA ASP A 140 2.62 2.57 -3.95
C ASP A 140 2.93 2.02 -5.36
N LEU A 141 2.68 0.73 -5.61
CA LEU A 141 2.86 0.13 -6.93
C LEU A 141 1.71 0.43 -7.91
N ALA A 142 0.55 0.84 -7.41
CA ALA A 142 -0.60 1.13 -8.27
C ALA A 142 -0.31 2.29 -9.26
N TRP A 143 0.63 3.15 -8.97
CA TRP A 143 1.04 4.30 -9.78
C TRP A 143 2.34 4.10 -10.57
N GLN A 144 2.99 2.94 -10.42
CA GLN A 144 4.21 2.64 -11.17
C GLN A 144 3.98 2.80 -12.68
N ASP A 145 4.88 3.51 -13.36
CA ASP A 145 4.83 3.84 -14.79
C ASP A 145 3.65 4.75 -15.23
N GLY A 146 2.75 5.12 -14.30
CA GLY A 146 1.61 5.99 -14.61
C GLY A 146 1.90 7.48 -14.53
N ILE A 147 2.98 7.89 -13.87
CA ILE A 147 3.34 9.28 -13.63
C ILE A 147 4.68 9.60 -14.29
N SER A 148 4.66 10.47 -15.28
CA SER A 148 5.85 10.90 -15.99
C SER A 148 6.90 11.50 -15.05
N GLY A 149 8.12 10.96 -15.06
CA GLY A 149 9.25 11.40 -14.25
C GLY A 149 9.25 10.91 -12.80
N LEU A 150 8.27 10.12 -12.39
CA LEU A 150 8.27 9.39 -11.11
C LEU A 150 8.83 7.99 -11.34
N GLN A 151 9.91 7.68 -10.65
CA GLN A 151 10.47 6.34 -10.57
C GLN A 151 9.96 5.66 -9.29
N VAL A 152 9.38 4.48 -9.43
CA VAL A 152 8.91 3.64 -8.34
C VAL A 152 9.66 2.32 -8.43
N VAL A 153 10.48 2.03 -7.42
CA VAL A 153 11.33 0.85 -7.41
C VAL A 153 11.07 0.03 -6.15
N LYS A 154 10.52 -1.16 -6.32
CA LYS A 154 10.42 -2.16 -5.27
C LYS A 154 11.64 -3.08 -5.35
N LYS A 155 12.39 -3.22 -4.27
CA LYS A 155 13.65 -4.00 -4.25
C LYS A 155 13.42 -5.50 -4.11
N SER A 156 12.30 -5.92 -3.54
CA SER A 156 11.97 -7.33 -3.36
C SER A 156 10.46 -7.59 -3.46
N GLY A 157 10.08 -8.87 -3.44
CA GLY A 157 8.69 -9.31 -3.38
C GLY A 157 8.21 -9.66 -1.97
N MET A 158 8.89 -9.21 -0.92
CA MET A 158 8.47 -9.42 0.46
C MET A 158 7.11 -8.79 0.71
N PRO A 159 6.16 -9.50 1.35
CA PRO A 159 4.88 -8.94 1.72
C PRO A 159 5.02 -7.68 2.59
N GLY A 160 4.18 -6.68 2.30
CA GLY A 160 4.20 -5.40 3.03
C GLY A 160 5.41 -4.52 2.77
N GLU A 161 6.36 -4.94 1.92
CA GLU A 161 7.51 -4.11 1.56
C GLU A 161 7.12 -3.00 0.62
N GLY A 162 7.64 -1.79 0.89
CA GLY A 162 7.40 -0.59 0.12
C GLY A 162 8.34 -0.38 -1.05
N ALA A 163 7.95 0.52 -1.92
CA ALA A 163 8.77 1.01 -3.00
C ALA A 163 9.51 2.30 -2.63
N PHE A 164 10.67 2.50 -3.23
CA PHE A 164 11.37 3.77 -3.20
C PHE A 164 10.84 4.68 -4.30
N PHE A 165 10.55 5.91 -3.91
CA PHE A 165 10.08 6.95 -4.83
C PHE A 165 11.20 7.92 -5.16
N ASN A 166 11.31 8.24 -6.44
CA ASN A 166 12.25 9.25 -6.91
C ASN A 166 11.57 10.08 -8.02
N LEU A 167 11.45 11.37 -7.81
CA LEU A 167 10.83 12.26 -8.78
C LEU A 167 11.91 13.08 -9.51
N ARG A 168 12.11 12.81 -10.81
CA ARG A 168 13.13 13.42 -11.66
C ARG A 168 14.59 13.10 -11.29
N GLY A 169 14.83 11.98 -10.60
CA GLY A 169 16.17 11.51 -10.27
C GLY A 169 16.66 11.91 -8.89
N ILE A 170 17.94 11.69 -8.64
CA ILE A 170 18.59 11.93 -7.35
C ILE A 170 18.95 13.42 -7.25
N HIS A 171 18.48 14.09 -6.22
CA HIS A 171 18.70 15.52 -5.97
C HIS A 171 19.80 15.77 -4.93
N THR A 172 20.05 14.82 -4.04
CA THR A 172 21.03 14.97 -2.97
C THR A 172 21.74 13.64 -2.70
N LEU A 173 23.01 13.73 -2.25
CA LEU A 173 23.80 12.57 -1.84
C LEU A 173 23.74 12.29 -0.34
N VAL A 174 23.23 13.22 0.46
CA VAL A 174 23.33 13.20 1.93
C VAL A 174 21.97 13.22 2.62
N ALA A 175 20.91 13.68 1.94
CA ALA A 175 19.56 13.77 2.47
C ALA A 175 18.61 12.82 1.74
N ASP A 176 17.39 12.68 2.24
CA ASP A 176 16.36 11.91 1.58
C ASP A 176 16.01 12.49 0.21
N ASN A 177 15.84 11.63 -0.79
CA ASN A 177 15.46 11.98 -2.16
C ASN A 177 13.97 11.72 -2.44
N ALA A 178 13.23 11.20 -1.47
CA ALA A 178 11.82 10.92 -1.64
C ALA A 178 11.00 12.21 -1.76
N PRO A 179 10.00 12.27 -2.65
CA PRO A 179 9.07 13.38 -2.72
C PRO A 179 8.18 13.42 -1.49
N LEU A 180 7.73 14.62 -1.10
CA LEU A 180 6.76 14.78 -0.03
C LEU A 180 5.41 14.16 -0.44
N LEU A 181 4.87 13.29 0.39
CA LEU A 181 3.50 12.82 0.25
C LEU A 181 2.53 13.78 0.94
N VAL A 182 1.45 14.11 0.28
CA VAL A 182 0.38 14.95 0.82
C VAL A 182 -0.95 14.23 0.61
N ILE A 183 -1.60 13.81 1.70
CA ILE A 183 -2.85 13.07 1.65
C ILE A 183 -4.01 13.99 2.03
N ASN A 184 -4.97 14.17 1.13
CA ASN A 184 -6.11 15.05 1.31
C ASN A 184 -5.70 16.48 1.75
N GLY A 185 -4.57 16.99 1.24
CA GLY A 185 -4.07 18.33 1.53
C GLY A 185 -3.19 18.44 2.79
N ILE A 186 -2.97 17.35 3.51
CA ILE A 186 -2.10 17.32 4.71
C ILE A 186 -0.77 16.64 4.37
N PRO A 187 0.39 17.24 4.68
CA PRO A 187 1.68 16.58 4.60
C PRO A 187 1.68 15.29 5.43
N TYR A 188 2.05 14.20 4.79
CA TYR A 188 2.14 12.89 5.40
C TYR A 188 3.61 12.52 5.57
N PHE A 189 4.03 12.44 6.82
CA PHE A 189 5.38 12.07 7.17
C PHE A 189 5.46 10.56 7.33
N TYR A 190 6.09 9.93 6.39
CA TYR A 190 6.42 8.51 6.48
C TYR A 190 7.94 8.38 6.64
N ASN A 191 8.33 7.34 7.31
CA ASN A 191 9.73 7.01 7.42
C ASN A 191 10.04 5.96 6.35
N SER A 192 10.76 6.37 5.30
CA SER A 192 11.28 5.47 4.26
C SER A 192 12.45 4.62 4.76
N ASP A 193 12.84 4.82 6.02
CA ASP A 193 13.98 4.12 6.58
C ASP A 193 13.74 2.62 6.63
N VAL A 194 14.80 1.92 6.34
CA VAL A 194 14.90 0.47 6.53
C VAL A 194 14.60 0.15 8.00
N SER A 195 13.90 -0.95 8.26
CA SER A 195 13.70 -1.44 9.61
C SER A 195 15.01 -1.47 10.40
N ASN A 196 14.98 -1.01 11.63
CA ASN A 196 16.15 -1.03 12.52
C ASN A 196 16.41 -2.43 13.10
N VAL A 197 15.43 -3.31 13.05
CA VAL A 197 15.47 -4.64 13.67
C VAL A 197 15.59 -5.72 12.61
N ILE A 198 14.77 -5.64 11.55
CA ILE A 198 14.75 -6.62 10.45
C ILE A 198 15.56 -6.06 9.29
N ASN A 199 16.79 -6.55 9.13
CA ASN A 199 17.74 -6.04 8.15
C ASN A 199 17.20 -6.14 6.71
N GLY A 200 17.30 -5.03 5.99
CA GLY A 200 16.95 -4.96 4.58
C GLY A 200 15.46 -4.82 4.30
N TYR A 201 14.59 -4.88 5.29
CA TYR A 201 13.16 -4.60 5.13
C TYR A 201 12.87 -3.10 5.20
N SER A 202 12.02 -2.61 4.30
CA SER A 202 11.50 -1.25 4.33
C SER A 202 10.00 -1.29 4.08
N ARG A 203 9.27 -0.68 4.96
CA ARG A 203 7.81 -0.63 4.96
C ARG A 203 7.27 0.20 3.80
N ASP A 204 6.10 -0.18 3.26
CA ASP A 204 5.35 0.63 2.30
C ASP A 204 5.03 2.01 2.90
N ALA A 205 5.30 3.07 2.16
CA ALA A 205 5.00 4.44 2.57
C ALA A 205 3.49 4.69 2.79
N LEU A 206 2.64 3.97 2.07
CA LEU A 206 1.18 4.05 2.14
C LEU A 206 0.54 2.82 2.79
N PHE A 207 1.27 2.14 3.66
CA PHE A 207 0.83 0.91 4.32
C PHE A 207 -0.54 1.00 4.98
N GLY A 208 -0.93 2.19 5.47
CA GLY A 208 -2.25 2.45 6.07
C GLY A 208 -3.38 2.63 5.06
N TYR A 209 -3.10 2.70 3.76
CA TYR A 209 -4.09 2.99 2.71
C TYR A 209 -4.22 1.84 1.73
N ASN A 210 -5.44 1.56 1.29
CA ASN A 210 -5.68 0.61 0.21
C ASN A 210 -5.66 1.35 -1.14
N ALA A 211 -5.09 0.70 -2.17
CA ALA A 211 -5.08 1.26 -3.53
C ALA A 211 -6.50 1.58 -4.06
N ASN A 212 -7.51 0.81 -3.65
CA ASN A 212 -8.90 1.05 -4.03
C ASN A 212 -9.53 2.27 -3.37
N ASP A 213 -8.95 2.76 -2.27
CA ASP A 213 -9.40 3.97 -1.57
C ASP A 213 -8.77 5.26 -2.12
N ILE A 214 -7.80 5.13 -3.00
CA ILE A 214 -7.19 6.27 -3.69
C ILE A 214 -8.05 6.65 -4.89
N LYS A 215 -8.43 7.93 -4.96
CA LYS A 215 -9.19 8.52 -6.07
C LYS A 215 -8.26 9.00 -7.17
N SER A 216 -7.27 9.77 -6.80
CA SER A 216 -6.31 10.36 -7.74
C SER A 216 -4.96 10.64 -7.10
N ILE A 217 -3.94 10.66 -7.92
CA ILE A 217 -2.57 10.99 -7.55
C ILE A 217 -2.07 12.07 -8.51
N THR A 218 -1.45 13.10 -7.97
CA THR A 218 -0.89 14.19 -8.76
C THR A 218 0.54 14.48 -8.31
N ALA A 219 1.49 14.41 -9.23
CA ALA A 219 2.86 14.81 -8.95
C ALA A 219 3.08 16.28 -9.32
N LEU A 220 3.39 17.10 -8.33
CA LEU A 220 3.79 18.50 -8.51
C LEU A 220 5.29 18.60 -8.72
N LYS A 221 5.68 19.25 -9.80
CA LYS A 221 7.07 19.36 -10.24
C LYS A 221 7.43 20.84 -10.45
N GLY A 222 8.55 21.24 -9.90
CA GLY A 222 9.06 22.61 -10.08
C GLY A 222 8.35 23.64 -9.20
N ALA A 223 7.91 24.75 -9.77
CA ALA A 223 7.41 25.90 -9.01
C ALA A 223 6.19 25.60 -8.11
N GLU A 224 5.29 24.71 -8.54
CA GLU A 224 4.11 24.37 -7.75
C GLU A 224 4.45 23.58 -6.49
N ALA A 225 5.51 22.77 -6.49
CA ALA A 225 6.02 22.11 -5.30
C ALA A 225 6.53 23.08 -4.24
N ALA A 226 6.96 24.28 -4.66
CA ALA A 226 7.49 25.32 -3.75
C ALA A 226 6.45 25.84 -2.75
N MET A 227 5.16 25.63 -2.99
CA MET A 227 4.10 25.95 -2.01
C MET A 227 4.25 25.20 -0.69
N TYR A 228 4.93 24.05 -0.72
CA TYR A 228 5.22 23.24 0.46
C TYR A 228 6.56 23.59 1.12
N GLY A 229 7.18 24.71 0.70
CA GLY A 229 8.45 25.19 1.23
C GLY A 229 9.58 24.18 1.01
N SER A 230 10.49 24.08 1.97
CA SER A 230 11.64 23.17 1.91
C SER A 230 11.24 21.69 1.86
N LEU A 231 10.09 21.31 2.40
CA LEU A 231 9.56 19.94 2.34
C LEU A 231 9.26 19.49 0.90
N GLY A 232 8.90 20.44 0.02
CA GLY A 232 8.63 20.17 -1.39
C GLY A 232 9.86 20.18 -2.31
N SER A 233 11.08 20.27 -1.78
CA SER A 233 12.32 20.38 -2.58
C SER A 233 12.53 19.23 -3.57
N ASN A 234 12.14 18.01 -3.20
CA ASN A 234 12.21 16.81 -4.06
C ASN A 234 10.95 16.59 -4.90
N GLY A 235 10.04 17.60 -4.93
CA GLY A 235 8.71 17.47 -5.50
C GLY A 235 7.68 17.01 -4.49
N VAL A 236 6.41 17.02 -4.90
CA VAL A 236 5.28 16.68 -4.03
C VAL A 236 4.35 15.72 -4.76
N ILE A 237 3.88 14.71 -4.08
CA ILE A 237 2.85 13.79 -4.57
C ILE A 237 1.58 14.03 -3.76
N LEU A 238 0.58 14.60 -4.43
CA LEU A 238 -0.75 14.78 -3.86
C LEU A 238 -1.57 13.51 -4.05
N ILE A 239 -2.12 12.99 -2.97
CA ILE A 239 -2.97 11.80 -2.95
C ILE A 239 -4.35 12.23 -2.47
N GLU A 240 -5.35 12.03 -3.30
CA GLU A 240 -6.75 12.23 -2.92
C GLU A 240 -7.39 10.86 -2.67
N THR A 241 -7.97 10.68 -1.51
CA THR A 241 -8.77 9.48 -1.21
C THR A 241 -10.17 9.60 -1.78
N GLN A 242 -10.87 8.46 -1.92
CA GLN A 242 -12.28 8.44 -2.32
C GLN A 242 -13.11 9.22 -1.31
N GLN A 243 -13.71 10.32 -1.77
CA GLN A 243 -14.55 11.16 -0.95
C GLN A 243 -16.03 10.91 -1.29
N ALA A 244 -16.89 11.29 -0.39
CA ALA A 244 -18.31 11.32 -0.65
C ALA A 244 -18.62 12.33 -1.76
N THR A 245 -19.39 11.90 -2.76
CA THR A 245 -19.80 12.75 -3.88
C THR A 245 -21.31 13.02 -3.80
N SER A 246 -21.75 14.22 -4.20
CA SER A 246 -23.17 14.57 -4.31
C SER A 246 -23.85 13.91 -5.51
N ASP A 247 -23.09 13.19 -6.34
CA ASP A 247 -23.59 12.62 -7.59
C ASP A 247 -24.43 11.35 -7.36
N ASN A 248 -24.42 10.82 -6.13
CA ASN A 248 -25.18 9.63 -5.75
C ASN A 248 -26.16 9.96 -4.63
N LEU A 249 -27.37 10.36 -4.98
CA LEU A 249 -28.47 10.56 -4.02
C LEU A 249 -28.91 9.26 -3.33
N ASN A 250 -28.68 8.13 -3.97
CA ASN A 250 -28.97 6.82 -3.41
C ASN A 250 -27.71 6.23 -2.80
N THR A 251 -27.86 5.61 -1.65
CA THR A 251 -26.78 4.81 -1.05
C THR A 251 -26.35 3.71 -2.01
N ARG A 252 -25.07 3.69 -2.35
CA ARG A 252 -24.44 2.67 -3.16
C ARG A 252 -23.58 1.78 -2.27
N ILE A 253 -23.79 0.50 -2.39
CA ILE A 253 -22.96 -0.53 -1.74
C ILE A 253 -22.17 -1.23 -2.83
N SER A 254 -20.86 -1.33 -2.64
CA SER A 254 -19.98 -2.01 -3.58
C SER A 254 -19.01 -2.93 -2.83
N PHE A 255 -18.69 -4.04 -3.46
CA PHE A 255 -17.66 -4.96 -3.02
C PHE A 255 -16.65 -5.14 -4.15
N THR A 256 -15.37 -4.98 -3.82
CA THR A 256 -14.26 -5.23 -4.74
C THR A 256 -13.39 -6.31 -4.15
N GLY A 257 -13.21 -7.41 -4.86
CA GLY A 257 -12.34 -8.52 -4.46
C GLY A 257 -11.29 -8.78 -5.54
N ASN A 258 -10.03 -8.75 -5.15
CA ASN A 258 -8.88 -9.10 -5.97
C ASN A 258 -8.25 -10.38 -5.41
N TYR A 259 -8.04 -11.36 -6.26
CA TYR A 259 -7.45 -12.64 -5.91
C TYR A 259 -6.33 -12.96 -6.86
N GLY A 260 -5.21 -13.43 -6.33
CA GLY A 260 -4.03 -13.72 -7.12
C GLY A 260 -3.15 -14.78 -6.49
N VAL A 261 -2.14 -15.17 -7.25
CA VAL A 261 -1.08 -16.07 -6.79
C VAL A 261 0.26 -15.42 -7.11
N SER A 262 1.09 -15.28 -6.09
CA SER A 262 2.49 -14.87 -6.23
C SER A 262 3.32 -16.11 -6.54
N LEU A 263 4.07 -16.05 -7.62
CA LEU A 263 4.97 -17.13 -8.04
C LEU A 263 6.41 -16.67 -7.88
N ALA A 264 7.24 -17.54 -7.35
CA ALA A 264 8.68 -17.30 -7.38
C ALA A 264 9.14 -17.24 -8.85
N GLN A 265 9.81 -16.16 -9.22
CA GLN A 265 10.45 -16.07 -10.52
C GLN A 265 11.66 -17.02 -10.56
N ASN A 266 12.12 -17.35 -11.78
CA ASN A 266 13.32 -18.14 -11.93
C ASN A 266 14.48 -17.46 -11.19
N ALA A 267 15.04 -18.16 -10.22
CA ALA A 267 16.25 -17.73 -9.54
C ALA A 267 17.40 -17.57 -10.56
N ILE A 268 18.42 -16.83 -10.18
CA ILE A 268 19.68 -16.79 -10.93
C ILE A 268 20.14 -18.24 -11.13
N PRO A 269 20.40 -18.70 -12.35
CA PRO A 269 20.84 -20.06 -12.58
C PRO A 269 22.07 -20.38 -11.75
N SER A 270 21.98 -21.38 -10.89
CA SER A 270 23.07 -21.92 -10.09
C SER A 270 23.55 -23.24 -10.69
N LEU A 271 24.77 -23.58 -10.37
CA LEU A 271 25.35 -24.88 -10.77
C LEU A 271 24.62 -26.01 -10.04
N ASP A 272 24.32 -27.09 -10.74
CA ASP A 272 23.93 -28.34 -10.10
C ASP A 272 25.13 -29.02 -9.44
N ALA A 273 24.91 -30.08 -8.64
CA ALA A 273 25.98 -30.75 -7.91
C ALA A 273 27.07 -31.30 -8.82
N THR A 274 26.73 -31.73 -10.03
CA THR A 274 27.71 -32.27 -10.99
C THR A 274 28.55 -31.15 -11.59
N GLN A 275 27.90 -30.10 -12.04
CA GLN A 275 28.56 -28.90 -12.58
C GLN A 275 29.45 -28.24 -11.51
N TYR A 276 28.96 -28.16 -10.25
CA TYR A 276 29.70 -27.62 -9.13
C TYR A 276 30.96 -28.41 -8.83
N ARG A 277 30.89 -29.74 -8.84
CA ARG A 277 32.07 -30.60 -8.70
C ARG A 277 33.09 -30.38 -9.81
N SER A 278 32.64 -30.29 -11.06
CA SER A 278 33.52 -30.03 -12.21
C SER A 278 34.20 -28.67 -12.07
N TYR A 279 33.41 -27.64 -11.73
CA TYR A 279 33.92 -26.28 -11.51
C TYR A 279 34.97 -26.22 -10.39
N LEU A 280 34.71 -26.89 -9.25
CA LEU A 280 35.68 -26.97 -8.15
C LEU A 280 36.95 -27.73 -8.55
N GLN A 281 36.82 -28.78 -9.36
CA GLN A 281 37.96 -29.51 -9.86
C GLN A 281 38.85 -28.64 -10.76
N ASP A 282 38.23 -27.90 -11.67
CA ASP A 282 38.93 -27.02 -12.62
C ASP A 282 39.63 -25.86 -11.88
N ILE A 283 38.90 -25.14 -10.99
CA ILE A 283 39.50 -24.08 -10.18
C ILE A 283 40.55 -24.64 -9.21
N GLY A 284 40.29 -25.78 -8.58
CA GLY A 284 41.19 -26.40 -7.66
C GLY A 284 42.53 -26.68 -8.32
N MET A 285 42.54 -27.18 -9.55
CA MET A 285 43.79 -27.46 -10.28
C MET A 285 44.62 -26.20 -10.58
N THR A 286 44.07 -25.01 -10.44
CA THR A 286 44.85 -23.75 -10.51
C THR A 286 45.60 -23.44 -9.22
N ARG A 287 45.19 -24.02 -8.09
CA ARG A 287 45.74 -23.77 -6.74
C ARG A 287 46.56 -24.94 -6.20
N TYR A 288 46.21 -26.17 -6.59
CA TYR A 288 46.84 -27.40 -6.11
C TYR A 288 47.83 -27.93 -7.12
N SER A 289 48.95 -28.41 -6.63
CA SER A 289 50.02 -28.99 -7.46
C SER A 289 49.65 -30.36 -8.05
N SER A 290 48.68 -31.03 -7.43
CA SER A 290 48.19 -32.33 -7.92
C SER A 290 46.71 -32.52 -7.66
N ALA A 291 46.07 -33.36 -8.46
CA ALA A 291 44.67 -33.75 -8.25
C ALA A 291 44.49 -34.59 -6.97
N ALA A 292 45.54 -35.23 -6.48
CA ALA A 292 45.51 -35.98 -5.24
C ALA A 292 45.41 -35.05 -4.03
N ASP A 293 46.20 -33.97 -4.02
CA ASP A 293 46.16 -32.98 -2.94
C ASP A 293 44.80 -32.28 -2.90
N LEU A 294 44.28 -31.91 -4.07
CA LEU A 294 42.91 -31.34 -4.18
C LEU A 294 41.84 -32.29 -3.61
N ARG A 295 41.91 -33.58 -3.92
CA ARG A 295 40.94 -34.57 -3.43
C ARG A 295 41.12 -34.93 -1.95
N ASN A 296 42.28 -34.72 -1.38
CA ASN A 296 42.48 -34.86 0.06
C ASN A 296 41.76 -33.75 0.81
N ASP A 297 41.81 -32.52 0.29
CA ASP A 297 41.13 -31.37 0.88
C ASP A 297 39.63 -31.36 0.57
N TYR A 298 39.25 -31.85 -0.62
CA TYR A 298 37.85 -31.98 -1.04
C TYR A 298 37.48 -33.45 -1.29
N PRO A 299 37.17 -34.23 -0.24
CA PRO A 299 36.93 -35.69 -0.35
C PRO A 299 35.75 -36.05 -1.27
N PHE A 300 34.78 -35.13 -1.46
CA PHE A 300 33.66 -35.35 -2.36
C PHE A 300 34.01 -35.24 -3.85
N LEU A 301 35.22 -34.78 -4.20
CA LEU A 301 35.76 -34.83 -5.57
C LEU A 301 36.37 -36.17 -5.91
N ASN A 302 36.49 -37.08 -4.96
CA ASN A 302 36.97 -38.43 -5.23
C ASN A 302 35.99 -39.21 -6.11
N PRO A 303 36.44 -39.89 -7.17
CA PRO A 303 35.58 -40.65 -8.06
C PRO A 303 34.98 -41.91 -7.44
N GLY A 304 35.46 -42.33 -6.27
CA GLY A 304 34.94 -43.47 -5.51
C GLY A 304 34.20 -43.04 -4.24
N ARG A 305 33.32 -43.92 -3.72
CA ARG A 305 32.68 -43.72 -2.41
C ARG A 305 33.72 -43.77 -1.30
N ASN A 306 33.72 -42.74 -0.47
CA ASN A 306 34.51 -42.70 0.77
C ASN A 306 33.56 -42.60 1.98
N ALA A 307 34.14 -42.57 3.19
CA ALA A 307 33.38 -42.53 4.44
C ALA A 307 32.45 -41.31 4.57
N TYR A 308 32.66 -40.27 3.76
CA TYR A 308 31.90 -38.98 3.83
C TYR A 308 31.01 -38.75 2.60
N SER A 309 30.98 -39.69 1.63
CA SER A 309 30.17 -39.53 0.41
C SER A 309 28.68 -39.28 0.71
N TYR A 310 28.16 -39.87 1.79
CA TYR A 310 26.75 -39.69 2.20
C TYR A 310 26.39 -38.24 2.54
N LEU A 311 27.35 -37.41 2.90
CA LEU A 311 27.12 -35.98 3.18
C LEU A 311 27.01 -35.14 1.92
N PHE A 312 27.70 -35.51 0.86
CA PHE A 312 27.88 -34.70 -0.35
C PHE A 312 27.27 -35.33 -1.61
N ASP A 313 26.58 -36.43 -1.48
CA ASP A 313 26.01 -37.19 -2.61
C ASP A 313 24.57 -36.74 -2.92
N ASN A 314 24.34 -35.44 -2.90
CA ASN A 314 23.05 -34.83 -3.09
C ASN A 314 23.08 -33.86 -4.28
N ASN A 315 21.90 -33.44 -4.72
CA ASN A 315 21.73 -32.40 -5.71
C ASN A 315 20.51 -31.58 -5.31
N ILE A 316 20.71 -30.55 -4.52
CA ILE A 316 19.67 -29.72 -3.91
C ILE A 316 19.59 -28.38 -4.63
N ASP A 317 18.39 -28.01 -5.03
CA ASP A 317 18.05 -26.64 -5.45
C ASP A 317 17.55 -25.89 -4.21
N TRP A 318 18.46 -25.23 -3.52
CA TRP A 318 18.17 -24.54 -2.26
C TRP A 318 17.09 -23.46 -2.39
N ASN A 319 16.99 -22.81 -3.56
CA ASN A 319 15.94 -21.82 -3.77
C ASN A 319 14.55 -22.47 -3.78
N LYS A 320 14.42 -23.67 -4.35
CA LYS A 320 13.15 -24.41 -4.33
C LYS A 320 12.77 -24.92 -2.95
N GLU A 321 13.78 -25.24 -2.11
CA GLU A 321 13.55 -25.73 -0.74
C GLU A 321 12.98 -24.66 0.20
N ILE A 322 13.14 -23.37 -0.12
CA ILE A 322 12.73 -22.25 0.73
C ILE A 322 11.67 -21.37 0.08
N THR A 323 11.21 -21.71 -1.12
CA THR A 323 10.22 -20.89 -1.83
C THR A 323 8.98 -21.69 -2.18
N ARG A 324 7.85 -20.98 -2.20
CA ARG A 324 6.53 -21.52 -2.53
C ARG A 324 5.75 -20.59 -3.46
N SER A 325 4.67 -21.11 -4.00
CA SER A 325 3.60 -20.27 -4.55
C SER A 325 2.69 -19.82 -3.41
N ALA A 326 2.34 -18.55 -3.38
CA ALA A 326 1.56 -17.98 -2.29
C ALA A 326 0.28 -17.32 -2.78
N PHE A 327 -0.80 -17.46 -2.01
CA PHE A 327 -2.09 -16.85 -2.32
C PHE A 327 -2.13 -15.42 -1.82
N VAL A 328 -2.77 -14.57 -2.61
CA VAL A 328 -2.89 -13.13 -2.33
C VAL A 328 -4.34 -12.72 -2.52
N THR A 329 -4.89 -11.97 -1.56
CA THR A 329 -6.26 -11.46 -1.63
C THR A 329 -6.36 -10.05 -1.09
N ASP A 330 -7.20 -9.24 -1.74
CA ASP A 330 -7.55 -7.90 -1.31
C ASP A 330 -9.05 -7.68 -1.49
N ASN A 331 -9.75 -7.47 -0.39
CA ASN A 331 -11.20 -7.34 -0.35
C ASN A 331 -11.58 -6.00 0.26
N VAL A 332 -12.38 -5.22 -0.46
CA VAL A 332 -12.85 -3.91 -0.01
C VAL A 332 -14.37 -3.85 -0.13
N PHE A 333 -15.02 -3.58 0.98
CA PHE A 333 -16.44 -3.29 1.07
C PHE A 333 -16.62 -1.78 1.26
N ARG A 334 -17.43 -1.15 0.39
CA ARG A 334 -17.65 0.30 0.43
C ARG A 334 -19.13 0.63 0.42
N ILE A 335 -19.49 1.60 1.26
CA ILE A 335 -20.79 2.24 1.30
C ILE A 335 -20.58 3.72 1.04
N GLU A 336 -21.19 4.25 0.00
CA GLU A 336 -21.13 5.66 -0.35
C GLU A 336 -22.51 6.22 -0.64
N GLY A 337 -22.73 7.47 -0.33
CA GLY A 337 -24.00 8.11 -0.61
C GLY A 337 -24.10 9.47 0.05
N GLY A 338 -25.27 10.05 -0.07
CA GLY A 338 -25.58 11.31 0.55
C GLY A 338 -26.38 12.25 -0.35
N ASP A 339 -26.70 13.39 0.19
CA ASP A 339 -27.40 14.47 -0.48
C ASP A 339 -26.60 15.79 -0.40
N GLU A 340 -27.22 16.91 -0.71
CA GLU A 340 -26.58 18.22 -0.60
C GLU A 340 -26.27 18.65 0.85
N ILE A 341 -26.85 17.97 1.85
CA ILE A 341 -26.63 18.26 3.27
C ILE A 341 -25.58 17.37 3.89
N ALA A 342 -25.64 16.08 3.63
CA ALA A 342 -24.74 15.12 4.24
C ALA A 342 -24.26 14.10 3.20
N LYS A 343 -22.96 13.95 3.09
CA LYS A 343 -22.30 13.00 2.20
C LYS A 343 -21.38 12.11 3.02
N TYR A 344 -21.31 10.85 2.63
CA TYR A 344 -20.43 9.89 3.30
C TYR A 344 -19.84 8.88 2.32
N ASN A 345 -18.65 8.42 2.65
CA ASN A 345 -17.98 7.30 2.03
C ASN A 345 -17.32 6.50 3.15
N ILE A 346 -17.68 5.25 3.30
CA ILE A 346 -17.14 4.32 4.31
C ILE A 346 -16.59 3.13 3.57
N SER A 347 -15.31 2.84 3.78
CA SER A 347 -14.61 1.69 3.21
C SER A 347 -14.06 0.82 4.33
N LEU A 348 -14.29 -0.48 4.22
CA LEU A 348 -13.74 -1.51 5.11
C LEU A 348 -12.98 -2.51 4.24
N GLY A 349 -11.74 -2.78 4.57
CA GLY A 349 -10.94 -3.67 3.77
C GLY A 349 -10.11 -4.66 4.56
N TYR A 350 -9.87 -5.79 3.94
CA TYR A 350 -8.97 -6.84 4.40
C TYR A 350 -8.07 -7.28 3.25
N THR A 351 -6.77 -7.16 3.45
CA THR A 351 -5.75 -7.60 2.53
C THR A 351 -4.91 -8.69 3.19
N ASN A 352 -4.65 -9.78 2.48
CA ASN A 352 -3.69 -10.81 2.89
C ASN A 352 -2.75 -11.09 1.73
N GLU A 353 -1.47 -10.87 1.96
CA GLU A 353 -0.39 -11.06 1.00
C GLU A 353 0.51 -12.19 1.51
N GLY A 354 0.41 -13.37 0.92
CA GLY A 354 1.36 -14.46 1.16
C GLY A 354 2.67 -14.20 0.42
N GLY A 355 3.80 -14.46 1.09
CA GLY A 355 5.13 -14.33 0.49
C GLY A 355 5.59 -15.59 -0.22
N ILE A 356 6.45 -15.41 -1.20
CA ILE A 356 7.08 -16.50 -1.96
C ILE A 356 8.17 -17.22 -1.16
N VAL A 357 8.76 -16.59 -0.17
CA VAL A 357 9.63 -17.26 0.82
C VAL A 357 8.73 -17.88 1.87
N ASP A 358 9.02 -19.12 2.26
CA ASP A 358 8.23 -19.81 3.27
C ASP A 358 8.17 -19.01 4.58
N ASN A 359 7.07 -19.15 5.32
CA ASN A 359 6.80 -18.44 6.58
C ASN A 359 6.84 -16.90 6.48
N THR A 360 6.54 -16.35 5.30
CA THR A 360 6.34 -14.91 5.15
C THR A 360 4.91 -14.58 4.75
N SER A 361 4.36 -13.54 5.39
CA SER A 361 3.01 -13.04 5.09
C SER A 361 2.84 -11.60 5.57
N SER A 362 1.84 -10.90 5.03
CA SER A 362 1.37 -9.62 5.57
C SER A 362 -0.14 -9.56 5.51
N GLN A 363 -0.77 -9.18 6.63
CA GLN A 363 -2.21 -9.02 6.76
C GLN A 363 -2.52 -7.59 7.16
N ARG A 364 -3.48 -6.98 6.48
CA ARG A 364 -3.92 -5.61 6.75
C ARG A 364 -5.43 -5.53 6.87
N PHE A 365 -5.89 -4.97 7.98
CA PHE A 365 -7.26 -4.49 8.15
C PHE A 365 -7.25 -2.97 8.07
N HIS A 366 -8.12 -2.38 7.25
CA HIS A 366 -8.21 -0.93 7.16
C HIS A 366 -9.65 -0.46 7.11
N THR A 367 -9.84 0.77 7.55
CA THR A 367 -11.13 1.47 7.53
C THR A 367 -10.89 2.92 7.11
N LEU A 368 -11.59 3.35 6.07
CA LEU A 368 -11.60 4.74 5.63
C LEU A 368 -13.02 5.29 5.77
N ILE A 369 -13.18 6.40 6.49
CA ILE A 369 -14.45 7.10 6.66
C ILE A 369 -14.25 8.54 6.24
N ASN A 370 -14.97 8.97 5.21
CA ASN A 370 -15.01 10.35 4.76
C ASN A 370 -16.43 10.84 4.85
N SER A 371 -16.65 11.99 5.47
CA SER A 371 -17.96 12.62 5.54
C SER A 371 -17.85 14.13 5.43
N ASP A 372 -18.82 14.71 4.71
CA ASP A 372 -19.03 16.14 4.59
C ASP A 372 -20.48 16.45 4.99
N VAL A 373 -20.67 17.37 5.94
CA VAL A 373 -21.99 17.72 6.45
C VAL A 373 -22.17 19.23 6.41
N MET A 374 -23.17 19.68 5.68
CA MET A 374 -23.62 21.08 5.66
C MET A 374 -24.51 21.36 6.88
N VAL A 375 -23.92 21.94 7.93
CA VAL A 375 -24.66 22.31 9.15
C VAL A 375 -25.59 23.49 8.88
N SER A 376 -25.16 24.41 8.04
CA SER A 376 -25.94 25.54 7.56
C SER A 376 -25.41 26.01 6.21
N ARG A 377 -26.15 26.92 5.54
CA ARG A 377 -25.66 27.54 4.29
C ARG A 377 -24.30 28.25 4.42
N TRP A 378 -23.87 28.50 5.66
CA TRP A 378 -22.64 29.21 5.98
C TRP A 378 -21.52 28.31 6.54
N VAL A 379 -21.86 27.10 6.98
CA VAL A 379 -20.95 26.22 7.70
C VAL A 379 -21.06 24.78 7.21
N ASP A 380 -19.98 24.24 6.71
CA ASP A 380 -19.80 22.81 6.43
C ASP A 380 -18.76 22.23 7.39
N ILE A 381 -18.97 21.00 7.82
CA ILE A 381 -18.00 20.20 8.59
C ILE A 381 -17.55 19.04 7.71
N PHE A 382 -16.25 18.81 7.63
CA PHE A 382 -15.70 17.65 6.97
C PHE A 382 -14.89 16.80 7.94
N THR A 383 -14.91 15.48 7.73
CA THR A 383 -14.15 14.52 8.54
C THR A 383 -13.56 13.44 7.64
N ASN A 384 -12.29 13.15 7.86
CA ASN A 384 -11.61 12.01 7.25
C ASN A 384 -10.98 11.19 8.37
N VAL A 385 -11.28 9.90 8.42
CA VAL A 385 -10.71 8.97 9.39
C VAL A 385 -10.13 7.79 8.62
N ASN A 386 -8.85 7.55 8.79
CA ASN A 386 -8.18 6.35 8.29
C ASN A 386 -7.61 5.57 9.47
N LEU A 387 -7.96 4.30 9.56
CA LEU A 387 -7.48 3.38 10.59
C LEU A 387 -6.94 2.15 9.89
N ALA A 388 -5.73 1.74 10.22
CA ALA A 388 -5.19 0.48 9.75
C ALA A 388 -4.49 -0.29 10.88
N TYR A 389 -4.62 -1.61 10.82
CA TYR A 389 -3.90 -2.56 11.63
C TYR A 389 -3.25 -3.59 10.72
N ILE A 390 -1.92 -3.74 10.87
CA ILE A 390 -1.13 -4.61 10.00
C ILE A 390 -0.30 -5.53 10.89
N THR A 391 -0.25 -6.79 10.48
CA THR A 391 0.67 -7.79 11.03
C THR A 391 1.43 -8.44 9.89
N SER A 392 2.73 -8.59 10.06
CA SER A 392 3.57 -9.23 9.05
C SER A 392 4.54 -10.21 9.69
N ASP A 393 4.65 -11.39 9.08
CA ASP A 393 5.69 -12.36 9.33
C ASP A 393 6.74 -12.18 8.23
N LEU A 394 7.96 -11.90 8.60
CA LEU A 394 9.01 -11.45 7.70
C LEU A 394 10.26 -12.33 7.80
N GLN A 395 11.19 -12.09 6.89
CA GLN A 395 12.55 -12.63 6.93
C GLN A 395 13.55 -11.50 6.66
N GLU A 396 14.77 -11.64 7.15
CA GLU A 396 15.81 -10.67 6.84
C GLU A 396 16.15 -10.68 5.34
N GLN A 397 16.33 -9.49 4.77
CA GLN A 397 16.64 -9.26 3.35
C GLN A 397 17.96 -8.49 3.16
N GLY A 398 18.71 -8.29 4.24
CA GLY A 398 20.01 -7.61 4.19
C GLY A 398 21.02 -8.36 3.32
N MET A 399 22.16 -7.73 3.07
CA MET A 399 23.25 -8.28 2.26
C MET A 399 24.09 -9.34 3.01
N LYS A 400 23.56 -9.92 4.08
CA LYS A 400 24.24 -10.91 4.91
C LYS A 400 23.68 -12.30 4.62
N TYR A 401 24.48 -13.17 4.01
CA TYR A 401 24.11 -14.54 3.71
C TYR A 401 24.03 -15.44 4.96
N GLU A 402 24.41 -14.91 6.11
CA GLU A 402 24.26 -15.59 7.40
C GLU A 402 22.83 -15.53 7.91
N THR A 403 22.06 -14.50 7.53
CA THR A 403 20.69 -14.29 8.03
C THR A 403 19.64 -14.11 6.94
N ASN A 404 20.05 -13.76 5.73
CA ASN A 404 19.15 -13.68 4.58
C ASN A 404 18.99 -15.05 3.92
N PRO A 405 17.81 -15.70 3.98
CA PRO A 405 17.63 -17.05 3.47
C PRO A 405 17.82 -17.17 1.96
N LEU A 406 17.45 -16.15 1.17
CA LEU A 406 17.63 -16.17 -0.29
C LEU A 406 19.10 -16.06 -0.69
N LEU A 407 19.87 -15.21 0.00
CA LEU A 407 21.31 -15.14 -0.22
C LEU A 407 21.98 -16.41 0.24
N ALA A 408 21.61 -16.93 1.42
CA ALA A 408 22.14 -18.20 1.91
C ALA A 408 21.88 -19.34 0.90
N ALA A 409 20.68 -19.42 0.34
CA ALA A 409 20.33 -20.41 -0.68
C ALA A 409 21.15 -20.26 -1.97
N THR A 410 21.48 -19.02 -2.35
CA THR A 410 22.29 -18.75 -3.54
C THR A 410 23.75 -19.16 -3.35
N PHE A 411 24.28 -18.98 -2.15
CA PHE A 411 25.68 -19.29 -1.85
C PHE A 411 25.90 -20.70 -1.33
N MET A 412 24.85 -21.42 -0.94
CA MET A 412 24.97 -22.78 -0.41
C MET A 412 25.33 -23.78 -1.50
N MET A 413 26.22 -24.73 -1.14
CA MET A 413 26.65 -25.78 -2.04
C MET A 413 25.52 -26.74 -2.41
N PRO A 414 25.28 -27.03 -3.71
CA PRO A 414 24.17 -27.87 -4.13
C PRO A 414 24.30 -29.35 -3.77
N ASN A 415 25.49 -29.82 -3.42
CA ASN A 415 25.74 -31.19 -3.06
C ASN A 415 25.56 -31.51 -1.56
N LEU A 416 25.17 -30.51 -0.75
CA LEU A 416 24.84 -30.71 0.67
C LEU A 416 23.36 -31.07 0.85
N TYR A 417 23.02 -31.63 2.01
CA TYR A 417 21.66 -31.97 2.37
C TYR A 417 21.17 -31.07 3.51
N PRO A 418 19.89 -30.63 3.50
CA PRO A 418 19.40 -29.72 4.52
C PRO A 418 19.38 -30.26 5.95
N TYR A 419 19.25 -31.56 6.09
CA TYR A 419 19.16 -32.24 7.38
C TYR A 419 20.40 -33.05 7.70
N THR A 420 20.64 -33.23 8.99
CA THR A 420 21.77 -34.09 9.46
C THR A 420 21.55 -35.54 9.05
N ARG A 421 22.64 -36.20 8.61
CA ARG A 421 22.64 -37.61 8.28
C ARG A 421 23.59 -38.37 9.22
N GLU A 422 23.16 -39.55 9.63
CA GLU A 422 24.05 -40.51 10.29
C GLU A 422 24.96 -41.20 9.27
N SER A 423 26.06 -41.78 9.76
CA SER A 423 27.03 -42.52 8.91
C SER A 423 26.42 -43.71 8.16
N ASN A 424 25.32 -44.26 8.64
CA ASN A 424 24.53 -45.32 7.98
C ASN A 424 23.60 -44.75 6.86
N GLY A 425 23.58 -43.42 6.67
CA GLY A 425 22.74 -42.72 5.67
C GLY A 425 21.35 -42.33 6.12
N ASN A 426 20.94 -42.70 7.35
CA ASN A 426 19.62 -42.30 7.87
C ASN A 426 19.58 -40.78 8.08
N LEU A 427 18.40 -40.20 7.74
CA LEU A 427 18.12 -38.80 7.99
C LEU A 427 17.63 -38.58 9.41
N LEU A 428 18.17 -37.55 10.05
CA LEU A 428 17.66 -37.03 11.31
C LEU A 428 16.73 -35.86 11.03
N SER A 429 15.87 -35.53 11.98
CA SER A 429 14.97 -34.39 11.89
C SER A 429 15.63 -33.04 12.17
N SER A 430 16.88 -33.05 12.61
CA SER A 430 17.67 -31.85 12.89
C SER A 430 18.27 -31.28 11.60
N TYR A 431 18.31 -29.96 11.49
CA TYR A 431 18.97 -29.29 10.38
C TYR A 431 20.46 -29.56 10.38
N ALA A 432 21.04 -29.72 9.19
CA ALA A 432 22.47 -29.84 9.06
C ALA A 432 23.14 -28.55 9.52
N THR A 433 24.09 -28.70 10.44
CA THR A 433 24.81 -27.59 11.02
C THR A 433 26.15 -27.38 10.29
N TYR A 434 26.72 -26.21 10.46
CA TYR A 434 28.07 -25.90 9.98
C TYR A 434 29.06 -27.03 10.34
N ASN A 435 29.05 -27.52 11.58
CA ASN A 435 29.92 -28.58 12.03
C ASN A 435 29.64 -29.95 11.37
N SER A 436 28.39 -30.24 11.01
CA SER A 436 28.05 -31.48 10.31
C SER A 436 28.52 -31.51 8.86
N TRP A 437 28.73 -30.35 8.26
CA TRP A 437 29.26 -30.23 6.90
C TRP A 437 30.79 -30.14 6.86
N ASN A 438 31.40 -29.63 7.91
CA ASN A 438 32.87 -29.46 7.99
C ASN A 438 33.55 -30.68 8.59
N VAL A 439 33.62 -31.74 7.81
CA VAL A 439 34.13 -33.03 8.26
C VAL A 439 35.61 -33.02 8.62
N ASN A 440 36.41 -32.15 8.00
CA ASN A 440 37.88 -32.14 8.14
C ASN A 440 38.45 -30.90 8.83
N LYS A 441 37.61 -29.98 9.31
CA LYS A 441 38.01 -28.67 9.86
C LYS A 441 38.97 -27.91 8.92
N ASN A 442 38.84 -28.09 7.62
CA ASN A 442 39.73 -27.50 6.66
C ASN A 442 39.23 -26.11 6.24
N PRO A 443 40.00 -25.03 6.49
CA PRO A 443 39.58 -23.65 6.23
C PRO A 443 39.46 -23.26 4.74
N VAL A 444 39.61 -24.22 3.84
CA VAL A 444 39.53 -23.97 2.39
C VAL A 444 38.11 -23.72 1.90
N PHE A 445 37.11 -24.10 2.67
CA PHE A 445 35.73 -23.73 2.37
C PHE A 445 35.51 -22.28 2.76
N ALA A 446 35.49 -21.38 1.79
CA ALA A 446 35.13 -19.99 1.96
C ALA A 446 33.63 -19.79 2.37
N TYR A 447 32.95 -20.88 2.68
CA TYR A 447 31.54 -20.97 3.03
C TYR A 447 31.27 -21.18 4.52
N ASP A 448 32.29 -20.99 5.33
CA ASP A 448 32.22 -21.17 6.78
C ASP A 448 31.17 -20.29 7.46
N ASN A 449 30.66 -19.29 6.72
CA ASN A 449 29.73 -18.29 7.23
C ASN A 449 28.34 -18.33 6.59
N VAL A 450 27.99 -19.38 5.82
CA VAL A 450 26.64 -19.51 5.24
C VAL A 450 25.78 -20.36 6.16
N SER A 451 24.71 -19.80 6.65
CA SER A 451 23.70 -20.51 7.43
C SER A 451 22.90 -21.48 6.55
N ASN A 452 22.35 -22.51 7.17
CA ASN A 452 21.42 -23.40 6.48
C ASN A 452 20.14 -22.63 6.08
N PRO A 453 19.83 -22.49 4.77
CA PRO A 453 18.71 -21.67 4.31
C PRO A 453 17.36 -22.15 4.86
N LEU A 454 17.16 -23.47 4.94
CA LEU A 454 15.93 -24.07 5.45
C LEU A 454 15.79 -23.86 6.96
N ALA A 455 16.89 -23.89 7.70
CA ALA A 455 16.88 -23.55 9.13
C ALA A 455 16.53 -22.09 9.35
N LEU A 456 17.08 -21.16 8.54
CA LEU A 456 16.72 -19.74 8.62
C LEU A 456 15.22 -19.53 8.47
N VAL A 457 14.64 -20.05 7.41
CA VAL A 457 13.21 -19.86 7.12
C VAL A 457 12.31 -20.44 8.20
N ASN A 458 12.68 -21.58 8.80
CA ASN A 458 11.81 -22.29 9.73
C ASN A 458 12.03 -21.95 11.21
N THR A 459 13.13 -21.30 11.56
CA THR A 459 13.46 -21.08 12.98
C THR A 459 13.70 -19.62 13.36
N VAL A 460 13.96 -18.76 12.39
CA VAL A 460 14.05 -17.30 12.63
C VAL A 460 12.63 -16.73 12.57
N GLU A 461 12.27 -16.00 13.62
CA GLU A 461 10.98 -15.30 13.70
C GLU A 461 11.23 -13.81 13.61
N ALA A 462 10.61 -13.17 12.63
CA ALA A 462 10.69 -11.73 12.43
C ALA A 462 9.28 -11.17 12.21
N ASP A 463 8.78 -10.45 13.22
CA ASP A 463 7.41 -9.93 13.25
C ASP A 463 7.39 -8.42 13.17
N ASP A 464 6.41 -7.88 12.45
CA ASP A 464 6.07 -6.46 12.44
C ASP A 464 4.58 -6.27 12.72
N LYS A 465 4.25 -5.38 13.68
CA LYS A 465 2.88 -5.01 14.05
C LYS A 465 2.73 -3.51 14.01
N ILE A 466 1.77 -3.03 13.22
CA ILE A 466 1.58 -1.62 12.97
C ILE A 466 0.14 -1.21 13.27
N TYR A 467 0.00 -0.09 13.99
CA TYR A 467 -1.25 0.62 14.19
C TYR A 467 -1.11 2.01 13.58
N ASP A 468 -1.88 2.27 12.54
CA ASP A 468 -1.94 3.57 11.86
C ASP A 468 -3.28 4.22 12.09
N VAL A 469 -3.27 5.44 12.57
CA VAL A 469 -4.45 6.24 12.85
C VAL A 469 -4.24 7.63 12.28
N ASN A 470 -5.05 8.01 11.31
CA ASN A 470 -5.05 9.36 10.76
C ASN A 470 -6.47 9.93 10.82
N VAL A 471 -6.66 10.96 11.63
CA VAL A 471 -7.95 11.61 11.84
C VAL A 471 -7.83 13.08 11.49
N ARG A 472 -8.57 13.50 10.49
CA ARG A 472 -8.70 14.90 10.09
C ARG A 472 -10.13 15.34 10.29
N ALA A 473 -10.33 16.48 10.93
CA ALA A 473 -11.62 17.14 11.05
C ALA A 473 -11.45 18.62 10.80
N GLY A 474 -12.44 19.22 10.17
CA GLY A 474 -12.40 20.65 9.92
C GLY A 474 -13.75 21.23 9.58
N LEU A 475 -13.78 22.54 9.49
CA LEU A 475 -14.96 23.29 9.12
C LEU A 475 -14.61 24.35 8.07
N ASN A 476 -15.55 24.59 7.16
CA ASN A 476 -15.55 25.71 6.25
C ASN A 476 -16.64 26.69 6.68
N TRP A 477 -16.25 27.90 7.00
CA TRP A 477 -17.18 28.99 7.30
C TRP A 477 -17.19 29.99 6.15
N ARG A 478 -18.40 30.25 5.63
CA ARG A 478 -18.64 31.20 4.52
C ARG A 478 -19.44 32.36 5.01
N PRO A 479 -18.83 33.40 5.64
CA PRO A 479 -19.55 34.57 6.13
C PRO A 479 -20.23 35.35 5.01
N THR A 480 -19.71 35.25 3.80
CA THR A 480 -20.31 35.82 2.56
C THR A 480 -20.08 34.83 1.40
N GLU A 481 -20.74 35.07 0.25
CA GLU A 481 -20.57 34.22 -0.95
C GLU A 481 -19.15 34.21 -1.50
N ASN A 482 -18.35 35.24 -1.20
CA ASN A 482 -17.00 35.42 -1.73
C ASN A 482 -15.89 35.03 -0.74
N TRP A 483 -16.22 34.70 0.50
CA TRP A 483 -15.25 34.41 1.53
C TRP A 483 -15.47 33.00 2.08
N THR A 484 -14.40 32.20 2.09
CA THR A 484 -14.37 30.90 2.77
C THR A 484 -13.20 30.89 3.75
N ILE A 485 -13.50 30.65 5.02
CA ILE A 485 -12.53 30.49 6.09
C ILE A 485 -12.55 29.02 6.48
N THR A 486 -11.42 28.33 6.27
CA THR A 486 -11.26 26.92 6.60
C THR A 486 -10.40 26.77 7.84
N GLY A 487 -10.92 26.09 8.85
CA GLY A 487 -10.16 25.62 10.01
C GLY A 487 -10.12 24.11 10.04
N MET A 488 -8.95 23.52 10.27
CA MET A 488 -8.82 22.06 10.35
C MET A 488 -7.82 21.65 11.43
N VAL A 489 -8.03 20.44 11.95
CA VAL A 489 -7.09 19.73 12.84
C VAL A 489 -6.85 18.36 12.25
N ASN A 490 -5.59 17.93 12.21
CA ASN A 490 -5.20 16.59 11.84
C ASN A 490 -4.43 15.96 12.99
N ILE A 491 -4.76 14.72 13.30
CA ILE A 491 -4.06 13.91 14.31
C ILE A 491 -3.57 12.66 13.57
N TYR A 492 -2.28 12.49 13.52
CA TYR A 492 -1.63 11.31 12.98
C TYR A 492 -0.89 10.57 14.10
N TYR A 493 -1.09 9.26 14.17
CA TYR A 493 -0.44 8.39 15.13
C TYR A 493 -0.09 7.06 14.46
N ASP A 494 1.20 6.77 14.38
CA ASP A 494 1.78 5.51 13.93
C ASP A 494 2.49 4.86 15.12
N TYR A 495 2.12 3.64 15.43
CA TYR A 495 2.79 2.78 16.40
C TYR A 495 3.22 1.50 15.71
N THR A 496 4.52 1.29 15.64
CA THR A 496 5.14 0.10 15.05
C THR A 496 5.91 -0.66 16.12
N GLU A 497 5.68 -1.95 16.23
CA GLU A 497 6.42 -2.88 17.05
C GLU A 497 7.07 -3.93 16.15
N GLU A 498 8.41 -3.94 16.12
CA GLU A 498 9.23 -4.89 15.38
C GLU A 498 9.88 -5.88 16.35
N SER A 499 9.90 -7.16 16.01
CA SER A 499 10.65 -8.16 16.77
C SER A 499 11.43 -9.09 15.85
N LEU A 500 12.63 -9.47 16.29
CA LEU A 500 13.48 -10.45 15.62
C LEU A 500 13.99 -11.43 16.66
N PHE A 501 13.74 -12.71 16.45
CA PHE A 501 14.28 -13.80 17.21
C PHE A 501 15.12 -14.69 16.30
N VAL A 502 16.38 -14.87 16.64
CA VAL A 502 17.29 -15.80 15.98
C VAL A 502 17.74 -16.84 17.01
N PRO A 503 17.45 -18.13 16.80
CA PRO A 503 17.81 -19.16 17.76
C PRO A 503 19.33 -19.28 17.93
N GLY A 504 19.74 -19.60 19.13
CA GLY A 504 21.15 -19.73 19.50
C GLY A 504 21.78 -21.03 19.02
N VAL A 505 22.99 -21.20 19.41
CA VAL A 505 24.01 -22.13 18.88
C VAL A 505 23.74 -23.62 19.16
N THR A 506 22.72 -23.99 19.92
CA THR A 506 22.46 -25.40 20.23
C THR A 506 22.34 -26.28 18.98
N ASP A 507 21.85 -25.71 17.89
CA ASP A 507 21.75 -26.41 16.60
C ASP A 507 22.84 -26.04 15.59
N GLN A 508 23.61 -24.98 15.80
CA GLN A 508 24.66 -24.48 14.89
C GLN A 508 24.27 -24.41 13.41
N ALA A 509 22.99 -24.52 13.11
CA ALA A 509 22.44 -24.41 11.75
C ALA A 509 22.50 -22.97 11.24
N ILE A 510 22.54 -22.00 12.16
CA ILE A 510 22.69 -20.58 11.89
C ILE A 510 24.06 -20.16 12.40
N VAL A 511 24.81 -19.44 11.56
CA VAL A 511 26.21 -19.10 11.87
C VAL A 511 26.29 -18.18 13.09
N PRO A 512 27.00 -18.57 14.13
CA PRO A 512 27.02 -17.87 15.41
C PRO A 512 27.82 -16.57 15.43
N GLN A 513 28.61 -16.30 14.40
CA GLN A 513 29.56 -15.17 14.38
C GLN A 513 28.90 -13.79 14.42
N LEU A 514 27.64 -13.69 13.98
CA LEU A 514 26.90 -12.42 13.96
C LEU A 514 26.25 -12.06 15.30
N TYR A 515 25.76 -13.07 16.01
CA TYR A 515 24.91 -12.87 17.18
C TYR A 515 25.56 -13.38 18.48
N GLY A 516 26.83 -13.78 18.40
CA GLY A 516 27.56 -14.34 19.53
C GLY A 516 27.39 -15.85 19.69
N THR A 517 28.27 -16.46 20.43
CA THR A 517 28.29 -17.91 20.61
C THR A 517 27.37 -18.33 21.77
N GLY A 518 26.39 -19.17 21.50
CA GLY A 518 25.69 -19.96 22.51
C GLY A 518 24.40 -19.38 23.06
N PHE A 519 23.95 -18.20 22.61
CA PHE A 519 22.75 -17.57 23.12
C PHE A 519 21.76 -17.24 22.00
N ASN A 520 20.45 -17.30 22.32
CA ASN A 520 19.43 -16.77 21.46
C ASN A 520 19.59 -15.26 21.30
N TYR A 521 19.46 -14.76 20.08
CA TYR A 521 19.42 -13.33 19.81
C TYR A 521 17.97 -12.86 19.75
N VAL A 522 17.65 -11.84 20.53
CA VAL A 522 16.34 -11.19 20.52
C VAL A 522 16.55 -9.69 20.35
N SER A 523 15.96 -9.12 19.32
CA SER A 523 15.91 -7.68 19.14
C SER A 523 14.46 -7.24 19.05
N LYS A 524 14.13 -6.16 19.77
CA LYS A 524 12.81 -5.54 19.71
C LYS A 524 12.94 -4.06 19.50
N GLY A 525 12.17 -3.54 18.56
CA GLY A 525 12.07 -2.12 18.27
C GLY A 525 10.65 -1.63 18.45
N VAL A 526 10.49 -0.44 19.04
CA VAL A 526 9.21 0.25 19.08
C VAL A 526 9.41 1.64 18.52
N ARG A 527 8.64 1.98 17.50
CA ARG A 527 8.59 3.31 16.93
C ARG A 527 7.23 3.93 17.15
N LYS A 528 7.22 5.19 17.55
CA LYS A 528 6.02 6.01 17.68
C LYS A 528 6.23 7.29 16.90
N LEU A 529 5.33 7.58 15.99
CA LEU A 529 5.28 8.84 15.28
C LEU A 529 3.93 9.49 15.55
N SER A 530 3.92 10.75 15.97
CA SER A 530 2.70 11.53 16.11
C SER A 530 2.88 12.93 15.58
N SER A 531 1.87 13.46 14.90
CA SER A 531 1.81 14.86 14.48
C SER A 531 0.41 15.42 14.69
N TYR A 532 0.33 16.71 14.95
CA TYR A 532 -0.91 17.41 15.29
C TYR A 532 -1.06 18.64 14.40
#